data_2f4d97a95f376ecbe9d30716d4c055d1
#
_entry.id   2f4d97a95f376ecbe9d30716d4c055d1
#
_cell.length_a   1.000
_cell.length_b   1.000
_cell.length_c   1.000
_cell.angle_alpha   90.00
_cell.angle_beta   90.00
_cell.angle_gamma   90.00
#
_symmetry.space_group_name_H-M   'P 1'
#
loop_
_entity.id
_entity.type
_entity.pdbx_description
1 polymer ?
#
loop_
_entity_poly.entity_id
_entity_poly.type
_entity_poly.pdbx_seq_one_letter_code
_entity_poly.pdbx_strand_id
1 'polypeptide(L)'
;MAELGYPLTLFADIDFAGFHKHVFLYNGESNMFLYDFNDVTSSIYIVEGQWEFYRDANLQNPYTDANGNTIVLGPFRYLAVDASNCLGPGSNDTLSSLKRVG
;
A
#
# COMPACT_ATOMS: atom_id res chain seq x y z
N MET A 1 14.11 -13.37 -6.89
CA MET A 1 13.53 -13.40 -7.12
C MET A 1 12.48 -13.75 -6.67
N ALA A 2 12.09 -14.44 -6.24
CA ALA A 2 11.00 -14.85 -6.03
C ALA A 2 10.05 -14.10 -5.46
N GLU A 3 10.33 -13.66 -4.40
CA GLU A 3 9.52 -12.68 -3.96
C GLU A 3 9.28 -11.81 -5.09
N LEU A 4 10.07 -11.94 -6.04
CA LEU A 4 9.97 -11.13 -7.18
C LEU A 4 8.82 -11.49 -8.07
N GLY A 5 8.05 -12.48 -7.73
CA GLY A 5 6.84 -12.79 -8.45
C GLY A 5 5.68 -11.86 -8.10
N TYR A 6 5.84 -11.02 -7.09
CA TYR A 6 4.74 -10.19 -6.60
C TYR A 6 5.04 -8.71 -6.81
N PRO A 7 4.13 -7.96 -7.44
CA PRO A 7 4.38 -6.53 -7.66
C PRO A 7 4.39 -5.71 -6.37
N LEU A 8 3.72 -6.16 -5.32
CA LEU A 8 3.64 -5.41 -4.09
C LEU A 8 3.44 -6.34 -2.90
N THR A 9 4.08 -6.05 -1.77
CA THR A 9 3.88 -6.79 -0.53
C THR A 9 3.63 -5.82 0.62
N LEU A 10 2.64 -6.13 1.43
CA LEU A 10 2.29 -5.35 2.62
C LEU A 10 2.79 -6.10 3.86
N PHE A 11 3.27 -5.37 4.86
CA PHE A 11 3.79 -5.97 6.09
C PHE A 11 3.10 -5.36 7.31
N ALA A 12 2.88 -6.19 8.32
CA ALA A 12 2.18 -5.78 9.53
C ALA A 12 3.00 -4.85 10.40
N ASP A 13 4.34 -4.96 10.34
CA ASP A 13 5.23 -4.14 11.15
C ASP A 13 6.13 -3.30 10.27
N ILE A 14 6.76 -2.29 10.84
CA ILE A 14 7.71 -1.48 10.11
C ILE A 14 8.94 -2.32 9.74
N ASP A 15 9.73 -1.83 8.80
CA ASP A 15 10.98 -2.49 8.36
C ASP A 15 10.73 -3.89 7.79
N PHE A 16 9.55 -4.10 7.16
CA PHE A 16 9.20 -5.36 6.50
C PHE A 16 9.18 -6.55 7.45
N ALA A 17 8.69 -6.33 8.66
CA ALA A 17 8.59 -7.35 9.69
C ALA A 17 7.15 -7.79 9.90
N GLY A 18 6.99 -8.88 10.64
CA GLY A 18 5.67 -9.38 11.00
C GLY A 18 4.99 -10.15 9.87
N PHE A 19 3.70 -10.28 9.95
CA PHE A 19 2.92 -10.93 8.91
C PHE A 19 2.97 -10.11 7.63
N HIS A 20 2.80 -10.77 6.50
CA HIS A 20 2.81 -10.08 5.22
C HIS A 20 1.70 -10.61 4.31
N LYS A 21 1.33 -9.78 3.33
CA LYS A 21 0.36 -10.15 2.30
C LYS A 21 0.91 -9.73 0.95
N HIS A 22 1.03 -10.69 0.05
CA HIS A 22 1.42 -10.41 -1.33
C HIS A 22 0.19 -9.98 -2.11
N VAL A 23 0.37 -8.98 -2.96
CA VAL A 23 -0.71 -8.42 -3.77
C VAL A 23 -0.42 -8.67 -5.24
N PHE A 24 -1.40 -9.24 -5.93
CA PHE A 24 -1.33 -9.49 -7.36
C PHE A 24 -2.40 -8.69 -8.05
N LEU A 25 -2.04 -7.53 -8.59
CA LEU A 25 -2.95 -6.78 -9.45
C LEU A 25 -2.19 -6.35 -10.69
N TYR A 26 -2.80 -6.55 -11.85
CA TYR A 26 -2.22 -6.11 -13.10
C TYR A 26 -2.60 -4.65 -13.35
N ASN A 27 -1.89 -4.03 -14.26
CA ASN A 27 -2.18 -2.64 -14.62
C ASN A 27 -3.65 -2.52 -15.04
N GLY A 28 -4.34 -1.55 -14.47
CA GLY A 28 -5.74 -1.33 -14.76
C GLY A 28 -6.71 -2.06 -13.82
N GLU A 29 -6.21 -3.01 -13.05
CA GLU A 29 -7.04 -3.68 -12.06
C GLU A 29 -7.13 -2.85 -10.79
N SER A 30 -8.24 -2.96 -10.10
CA SER A 30 -8.47 -2.13 -8.94
C SER A 30 -9.33 -2.85 -7.90
N ASN A 31 -9.41 -2.20 -6.74
CA ASN A 31 -10.33 -2.59 -5.68
C ASN A 31 -10.05 -3.93 -5.06
N MET A 32 -8.92 -4.04 -4.41
CA MET A 32 -8.65 -5.19 -3.58
C MET A 32 -8.93 -4.82 -2.14
N PHE A 33 -9.96 -5.43 -1.55
CA PHE A 33 -10.23 -5.26 -0.14
C PHE A 33 -9.34 -6.23 0.64
N LEU A 34 -8.65 -5.73 1.65
CA LEU A 34 -7.65 -6.51 2.37
C LEU A 34 -8.30 -7.20 3.58
N TYR A 35 -9.06 -8.27 3.32
CA TYR A 35 -9.83 -8.94 4.37
C TYR A 35 -9.01 -9.35 5.56
N ASP A 36 -7.90 -10.01 5.31
CA ASP A 36 -7.05 -10.51 6.40
C ASP A 36 -5.92 -9.56 6.75
N PHE A 37 -5.89 -8.40 6.12
CA PHE A 37 -4.86 -7.38 6.39
C PHE A 37 -5.47 -5.99 6.59
N ASN A 38 -6.77 -5.93 6.84
CA ASN A 38 -7.47 -4.66 7.02
C ASN A 38 -6.92 -3.94 8.25
N ASP A 39 -6.52 -2.67 8.07
CA ASP A 39 -6.02 -1.81 9.15
C ASP A 39 -4.78 -2.37 9.86
N VAL A 40 -3.93 -3.12 9.15
CA VAL A 40 -2.75 -3.75 9.77
C VAL A 40 -1.44 -3.26 9.17
N THR A 41 -1.44 -2.72 7.95
CA THR A 41 -0.22 -2.42 7.22
C THR A 41 0.63 -1.34 7.88
N SER A 42 1.91 -1.63 8.09
CA SER A 42 2.87 -0.68 8.64
C SER A 42 4.05 -0.41 7.71
N SER A 43 4.37 -1.32 6.79
CA SER A 43 5.38 -1.07 5.76
C SER A 43 4.97 -1.72 4.44
N ILE A 44 5.54 -1.22 3.34
CA ILE A 44 5.15 -1.62 1.98
C ILE A 44 6.40 -1.77 1.12
N TYR A 45 6.47 -2.87 0.38
CA TYR A 45 7.53 -3.07 -0.60
C TYR A 45 6.90 -3.18 -1.99
N ILE A 46 7.19 -2.23 -2.86
CA ILE A 46 6.69 -2.22 -4.23
C ILE A 46 7.82 -2.56 -5.19
N VAL A 47 7.64 -3.64 -5.95
CA VAL A 47 8.60 -4.09 -6.94
C VAL A 47 8.29 -3.47 -8.30
N GLU A 48 7.02 -3.37 -8.64
CA GLU A 48 6.61 -2.78 -9.93
C GLU A 48 5.23 -2.15 -9.81
N GLY A 49 4.94 -1.23 -10.72
CA GLY A 49 3.62 -0.61 -10.80
C GLY A 49 3.53 0.69 -10.03
N GLN A 50 2.45 1.40 -10.29
CA GLN A 50 2.10 2.62 -9.58
C GLN A 50 0.79 2.34 -8.86
N TRP A 51 0.69 2.78 -7.60
CA TRP A 51 -0.39 2.34 -6.72
C TRP A 51 -1.00 3.48 -5.94
N GLU A 52 -2.35 3.45 -5.81
CA GLU A 52 -3.08 4.33 -4.90
C GLU A 52 -3.59 3.49 -3.73
N PHE A 53 -3.69 4.11 -2.57
CA PHE A 53 -4.06 3.43 -1.34
C PHE A 53 -5.22 4.16 -0.67
N TYR A 54 -6.08 3.42 0.02
CA TYR A 54 -7.33 3.95 0.57
C TYR A 54 -7.53 3.49 2.00
N ARG A 55 -8.09 4.38 2.83
CA ARG A 55 -8.32 4.08 4.25
C ARG A 55 -9.50 3.14 4.45
N ASP A 56 -10.47 3.16 3.55
CA ASP A 56 -11.66 2.34 3.66
C ASP A 56 -11.76 1.35 2.50
N ALA A 57 -12.60 0.35 2.66
CA ALA A 57 -12.86 -0.63 1.62
C ALA A 57 -13.50 0.03 0.40
N ASN A 58 -13.41 -0.63 -0.74
CA ASN A 58 -14.05 -0.20 -1.98
C ASN A 58 -13.53 1.15 -2.49
N LEU A 59 -12.24 1.40 -2.28
CA LEU A 59 -11.56 2.59 -2.79
C LEU A 59 -12.18 3.89 -2.26
N GLN A 60 -12.42 3.93 -0.97
CA GLN A 60 -12.97 5.10 -0.30
C GLN A 60 -11.89 5.77 0.55
N ASN A 61 -11.91 7.10 0.61
CA ASN A 61 -11.01 7.89 1.42
C ASN A 61 -9.53 7.66 1.10
N PRO A 62 -9.08 8.10 -0.07
CA PRO A 62 -7.68 7.92 -0.47
C PRO A 62 -6.74 8.72 0.44
N TYR A 63 -5.51 8.22 0.58
CA TYR A 63 -4.46 9.01 1.23
C TYR A 63 -4.05 10.14 0.29
N THR A 64 -3.95 11.34 0.82
CA THR A 64 -3.65 12.53 0.03
C THR A 64 -2.42 13.25 0.55
N ASP A 65 -1.74 13.97 -0.35
CA ASP A 65 -0.58 14.76 0.02
C ASP A 65 -1.03 16.13 0.57
N ALA A 66 -0.05 17.00 0.85
CA ALA A 66 -0.33 18.30 1.44
C ALA A 66 -1.16 19.22 0.53
N ASN A 67 -1.20 18.92 -0.76
CA ASN A 67 -1.96 19.70 -1.73
C ASN A 67 -3.34 19.12 -2.01
N GLY A 68 -3.69 18.03 -1.33
CA GLY A 68 -4.98 17.39 -1.52
C GLY A 68 -5.03 16.40 -2.68
N ASN A 69 -3.90 16.10 -3.30
CA ASN A 69 -3.86 15.14 -4.40
C ASN A 69 -3.70 13.72 -3.86
N THR A 70 -4.35 12.76 -4.51
CA THR A 70 -4.21 11.35 -4.13
C THR A 70 -2.76 10.93 -4.29
N ILE A 71 -2.21 10.31 -3.24
CA ILE A 71 -0.83 9.83 -3.27
C ILE A 71 -0.72 8.62 -4.18
N VAL A 72 0.27 8.62 -5.08
CA VAL A 72 0.59 7.48 -5.93
C VAL A 72 2.01 7.05 -5.57
N LEU A 73 2.18 5.77 -5.19
CA LEU A 73 3.48 5.23 -4.83
C LEU A 73 3.98 4.31 -5.93
N GLY A 74 5.22 4.52 -6.35
CA GLY A 74 5.90 3.67 -7.32
C GLY A 74 6.85 2.68 -6.64
N PRO A 75 7.67 1.94 -7.42
CA PRO A 75 8.58 0.94 -6.87
C PRO A 75 9.56 1.56 -5.87
N PHE A 76 9.57 1.01 -4.66
CA PHE A 76 10.45 1.47 -3.60
C PHE A 76 10.23 0.60 -2.37
N ARG A 77 11.13 0.72 -1.39
CA ARG A 77 11.02 0.05 -0.10
C ARG A 77 10.55 1.06 0.93
N TYR A 78 9.27 1.06 1.22
CA TYR A 78 8.68 2.01 2.18
C TYR A 78 8.72 1.38 3.56
N LEU A 79 9.72 1.72 4.34
CA LEU A 79 9.99 1.09 5.64
C LEU A 79 8.92 1.40 6.69
N ALA A 80 8.21 2.49 6.54
CA ALA A 80 7.12 2.86 7.44
C ALA A 80 6.09 3.67 6.66
N VAL A 81 4.82 3.26 6.72
CA VAL A 81 3.77 3.97 6.00
C VAL A 81 3.55 5.39 6.53
N ASP A 82 3.90 5.63 7.80
CA ASP A 82 3.79 6.96 8.41
C ASP A 82 4.83 7.95 7.89
N ALA A 83 5.84 7.47 7.18
CA ALA A 83 6.91 8.34 6.71
C ALA A 83 6.41 9.31 5.64
N SER A 84 7.06 10.46 5.52
CA SER A 84 6.66 11.49 4.56
C SER A 84 6.82 11.05 3.11
N ASN A 85 7.67 10.05 2.86
CA ASN A 85 7.86 9.52 1.51
C ASN A 85 6.87 8.39 1.18
N CYS A 86 5.93 8.12 2.05
CA CYS A 86 4.92 7.09 1.84
C CYS A 86 3.54 7.71 2.01
N LEU A 87 2.72 7.22 2.94
CA LEU A 87 1.35 7.71 3.10
C LEU A 87 1.22 8.84 4.11
N GLY A 88 2.28 9.12 4.86
CA GLY A 88 2.31 10.25 5.77
C GLY A 88 1.83 9.95 7.18
N PRO A 89 1.95 10.93 8.09
CA PRO A 89 1.60 10.74 9.50
C PRO A 89 0.17 10.27 9.69
N GLY A 90 -0.01 9.33 10.62
CA GLY A 90 -1.34 8.81 10.93
C GLY A 90 -1.80 7.68 10.03
N SER A 91 -0.95 7.19 9.13
CA SER A 91 -1.33 6.14 8.19
C SER A 91 -1.16 4.74 8.75
N ASN A 92 -0.39 4.58 9.81
CA ASN A 92 -0.08 3.26 10.35
C ASN A 92 -1.36 2.53 10.75
N ASP A 93 -1.49 1.28 10.31
CA ASP A 93 -2.62 0.42 10.63
C ASP A 93 -3.98 0.96 10.18
N THR A 94 -4.04 1.71 9.06
CA THR A 94 -5.32 2.25 8.57
C THR A 94 -5.68 1.82 7.15
N LEU A 95 -4.79 1.15 6.45
CA LEU A 95 -5.01 0.79 5.04
C LEU A 95 -6.07 -0.31 4.89
N SER A 96 -7.05 -0.13 4.03
CA SER A 96 -8.12 -1.10 3.81
C SER A 96 -8.29 -1.54 2.36
N SER A 97 -7.90 -0.73 1.39
CA SER A 97 -7.98 -1.13 -0.01
C SER A 97 -6.91 -0.42 -0.83
N LEU A 98 -6.67 -0.93 -2.03
CA LEU A 98 -5.67 -0.36 -2.91
C LEU A 98 -6.04 -0.57 -4.37
N LYS A 99 -5.38 0.21 -5.25
CA LYS A 99 -5.65 0.16 -6.68
C LYS A 99 -4.33 0.33 -7.43
N ARG A 100 -4.10 -0.51 -8.44
CA ARG A 100 -2.96 -0.33 -9.32
C ARG A 100 -3.34 0.61 -10.46
N VAL A 101 -2.58 1.67 -10.66
CA VAL A 101 -2.88 2.71 -11.66
C VAL A 101 -1.82 2.83 -12.75
N GLY A 102 -0.77 2.07 -12.66
CA GLY A 102 0.29 2.15 -13.68
C GLY A 102 1.25 0.99 -13.72
#